data_b593630b828032097443354bd8936e8b
#
_entry.id   b593630b828032097443354bd8936e8b
#
_cell.length_a   1.000
_cell.length_b   1.000
_cell.length_c   1.000
_cell.angle_alpha   90.00
_cell.angle_beta   90.00
_cell.angle_gamma   90.00
#
_symmetry.space_group_name_H-M   'P 1'
#
loop_
_entity.id
_entity.type
_entity.pdbx_description
1 polymer ?
#
loop_
_entity_poly.entity_id
_entity_poly.type
_entity_poly.pdbx_seq_one_letter_code
_entity_poly.pdbx_strand_id
1 'polypeptide(L)'
;MVVISYNTVVGDTALLSMIPWKLVVLDEAQNIKNPDSERTRYVKKIPRNKCIAVSGTPFENHVMDIWSLVDFIMPGLLGISDDLYGADKIEHILSPMMIRRMVLDVASDLPEKVVIPQPIEMSDEESCRYEEYRKEASGQSETLGLGALQKLRMFCTHPQLCDEELISDPYVCSIKYQRMCEILGEIIERNEKVILFTSYQKMFDILERDIPMRFDIPVMKINGNTPVEDR
;
A
#
# COMPACT_ATOMS: atom_id res chain seq x y z
N MET A 1 15.32 -2.39 -27.89
CA MET A 1 14.79 -2.12 -26.53
C MET A 1 14.21 -3.44 -26.02
N VAL A 2 14.48 -3.80 -24.77
CA VAL A 2 13.91 -4.96 -24.09
C VAL A 2 13.18 -4.46 -22.85
N VAL A 3 11.96 -4.91 -22.60
CA VAL A 3 11.17 -4.60 -21.40
C VAL A 3 10.87 -5.92 -20.73
N ILE A 4 11.24 -6.03 -19.46
CA ILE A 4 11.12 -7.28 -18.69
C ILE A 4 10.70 -6.98 -17.25
N SER A 5 10.09 -7.94 -16.58
CA SER A 5 9.75 -7.82 -15.17
C SER A 5 10.98 -8.10 -14.27
N TYR A 6 10.96 -7.59 -13.05
CA TYR A 6 11.99 -7.90 -12.05
C TYR A 6 12.14 -9.41 -11.77
N ASN A 7 11.04 -10.15 -11.83
CA ASN A 7 11.09 -11.60 -11.62
C ASN A 7 11.78 -12.31 -12.80
N THR A 8 11.56 -11.85 -14.02
CA THR A 8 12.25 -12.38 -15.21
C THR A 8 13.75 -12.11 -15.14
N VAL A 9 14.19 -10.98 -14.60
CA VAL A 9 15.62 -10.70 -14.40
C VAL A 9 16.28 -11.76 -13.53
N VAL A 10 15.63 -12.25 -12.49
CA VAL A 10 16.17 -13.28 -11.60
C VAL A 10 16.43 -14.59 -12.38
N GLY A 11 15.47 -15.01 -13.22
CA GLY A 11 15.59 -16.23 -14.03
C GLY A 11 16.60 -16.12 -15.17
N ASP A 12 16.63 -14.96 -15.84
CA ASP A 12 17.39 -14.78 -17.10
C ASP A 12 18.68 -13.97 -16.93
N THR A 13 19.17 -13.82 -15.70
CA THR A 13 20.37 -13.00 -15.40
C THR A 13 21.58 -13.43 -16.22
N ALA A 14 21.78 -14.73 -16.42
CA ALA A 14 22.90 -15.24 -17.21
C ALA A 14 22.89 -14.69 -18.65
N LEU A 15 21.74 -14.71 -19.30
CA LEU A 15 21.54 -14.18 -20.64
C LEU A 15 21.73 -12.65 -20.69
N LEU A 16 21.10 -11.96 -19.75
CA LEU A 16 21.17 -10.49 -19.64
C LEU A 16 22.59 -9.98 -19.36
N SER A 17 23.38 -10.76 -18.63
CA SER A 17 24.77 -10.42 -18.30
C SER A 17 25.73 -10.59 -19.48
N MET A 18 25.36 -11.32 -20.53
CA MET A 18 26.17 -11.47 -21.75
C MET A 18 26.09 -10.23 -22.66
N ILE A 19 25.14 -9.34 -22.43
CA ILE A 19 24.90 -8.19 -23.28
C ILE A 19 25.42 -6.93 -22.59
N PRO A 20 26.35 -6.15 -23.21
CA PRO A 20 26.78 -4.86 -22.68
C PRO A 20 25.72 -3.80 -22.94
N TRP A 21 24.82 -3.60 -22.01
CA TRP A 21 23.72 -2.64 -22.14
C TRP A 21 24.23 -1.20 -22.13
N LYS A 22 23.78 -0.37 -23.08
CA LYS A 22 24.11 1.05 -23.08
C LYS A 22 23.38 1.79 -21.96
N LEU A 23 22.14 1.43 -21.69
CA LEU A 23 21.28 2.03 -20.69
C LEU A 23 20.40 0.96 -20.07
N VAL A 24 20.32 0.94 -18.74
CA VAL A 24 19.34 0.19 -17.95
C VAL A 24 18.47 1.16 -17.19
N VAL A 25 17.16 1.04 -17.37
CA VAL A 25 16.17 1.85 -16.65
C VAL A 25 15.37 0.93 -15.74
N LEU A 26 15.31 1.26 -14.47
CA LEU A 26 14.44 0.61 -13.49
C LEU A 26 13.22 1.49 -13.27
N ASP A 27 12.05 0.96 -13.59
CA ASP A 27 10.79 1.54 -13.15
C ASP A 27 10.36 0.89 -11.84
N GLU A 28 9.66 1.62 -10.97
CA GLU A 28 9.35 1.20 -9.60
C GLU A 28 10.59 0.68 -8.86
N ALA A 29 11.66 1.47 -8.89
CA ALA A 29 12.98 1.08 -8.41
C ALA A 29 13.02 0.70 -6.93
N GLN A 30 12.00 1.07 -6.10
CA GLN A 30 11.85 0.57 -4.73
C GLN A 30 11.80 -0.96 -4.64
N ASN A 31 11.57 -1.66 -5.76
CA ASN A 31 11.68 -3.12 -5.82
C ASN A 31 13.08 -3.65 -5.51
N ILE A 32 14.11 -2.83 -5.60
CA ILE A 32 15.50 -3.17 -5.25
C ILE A 32 16.01 -2.46 -3.98
N LYS A 33 15.12 -1.95 -3.15
CA LYS A 33 15.48 -1.25 -1.90
C LYS A 33 16.21 -2.13 -0.88
N ASN A 34 15.84 -3.41 -0.79
CA ASN A 34 16.52 -4.35 0.08
C ASN A 34 17.78 -4.89 -0.60
N PRO A 35 19.00 -4.56 -0.11
CA PRO A 35 20.27 -4.98 -0.71
C PRO A 35 20.47 -6.50 -0.70
N ASP A 36 19.88 -7.20 0.29
CA ASP A 36 20.06 -8.64 0.48
C ASP A 36 19.11 -9.49 -0.35
N SER A 37 18.10 -8.86 -0.98
CA SER A 37 17.17 -9.61 -1.80
C SER A 37 17.85 -10.18 -3.07
N GLU A 38 17.43 -11.37 -3.49
CA GLU A 38 17.92 -11.97 -4.74
C GLU A 38 17.70 -11.03 -5.93
N ARG A 39 16.53 -10.41 -6.01
CA ARG A 39 16.17 -9.45 -7.04
C ARG A 39 17.19 -8.33 -7.15
N THR A 40 17.55 -7.70 -6.04
CA THR A 40 18.55 -6.63 -6.01
C THR A 40 19.91 -7.12 -6.47
N ARG A 41 20.35 -8.26 -5.95
CA ARG A 41 21.64 -8.84 -6.33
C ARG A 41 21.74 -9.14 -7.82
N TYR A 42 20.68 -9.66 -8.42
CA TYR A 42 20.67 -9.99 -9.85
C TYR A 42 20.57 -8.76 -10.74
N VAL A 43 19.72 -7.79 -10.39
CA VAL A 43 19.63 -6.52 -11.13
C VAL A 43 20.96 -5.77 -11.13
N LYS A 44 21.66 -5.74 -10.00
CA LYS A 44 23.00 -5.10 -9.90
C LYS A 44 24.08 -5.78 -10.74
N LYS A 45 23.94 -7.06 -11.05
CA LYS A 45 24.88 -7.81 -11.91
C LYS A 45 24.78 -7.50 -13.40
N ILE A 46 23.70 -6.86 -13.85
CA ILE A 46 23.52 -6.52 -15.27
C ILE A 46 24.56 -5.48 -15.68
N PRO A 47 25.47 -5.81 -16.67
CA PRO A 47 26.47 -4.88 -17.16
C PRO A 47 25.81 -3.72 -17.91
N ARG A 48 26.18 -2.49 -17.56
CA ARG A 48 25.58 -1.27 -18.10
C ARG A 48 26.53 -0.11 -18.11
N ASN A 49 26.41 0.75 -19.13
CA ASN A 49 27.19 1.99 -19.21
C ASN A 49 26.51 3.15 -18.46
N LYS A 50 25.19 3.21 -18.54
CA LYS A 50 24.34 4.21 -17.88
C LYS A 50 23.16 3.54 -17.21
N CYS A 51 22.64 4.14 -16.16
CA CYS A 51 21.45 3.67 -15.46
C CYS A 51 20.58 4.82 -14.99
N ILE A 52 19.29 4.55 -14.91
CA ILE A 52 18.26 5.44 -14.35
C ILE A 52 17.40 4.60 -13.44
N ALA A 53 17.07 5.14 -12.28
CA ALA A 53 16.10 4.56 -11.38
C ALA A 53 14.91 5.54 -11.24
N VAL A 54 13.71 5.06 -11.52
CA VAL A 54 12.46 5.82 -11.39
C VAL A 54 11.67 5.20 -10.24
N SER A 55 11.19 6.04 -9.32
CA SER A 55 10.38 5.60 -8.19
C SER A 55 9.45 6.72 -7.73
N GLY A 56 8.20 6.39 -7.44
CA GLY A 56 7.25 7.31 -6.83
C GLY A 56 7.52 7.51 -5.32
N THR A 57 8.14 6.52 -4.67
CA THR A 57 8.40 6.49 -3.21
C THR A 57 9.84 6.09 -2.93
N PRO A 58 10.85 6.94 -3.26
CA PRO A 58 12.25 6.59 -3.05
C PRO A 58 12.63 6.51 -1.56
N PHE A 59 11.85 7.14 -0.68
CA PHE A 59 12.09 7.28 0.75
C PHE A 59 10.87 6.77 1.53
N GLU A 60 10.77 5.49 1.85
CA GLU A 60 9.62 5.02 2.63
C GLU A 60 9.94 4.95 4.13
N ASN A 61 11.01 4.27 4.56
CA ASN A 61 11.19 4.01 5.98
C ASN A 61 12.65 4.01 6.49
N HIS A 62 13.65 3.79 5.64
CA HIS A 62 15.04 3.63 6.08
C HIS A 62 16.06 4.23 5.11
N VAL A 63 17.13 4.78 5.67
CA VAL A 63 18.29 5.27 4.90
C VAL A 63 18.91 4.15 4.03
N MET A 64 18.82 2.91 4.47
CA MET A 64 19.27 1.73 3.72
C MET A 64 18.53 1.51 2.40
N ASP A 65 17.27 1.91 2.32
CA ASP A 65 16.48 1.79 1.08
C ASP A 65 17.10 2.66 -0.03
N ILE A 66 17.53 3.86 0.34
CA ILE A 66 18.22 4.79 -0.57
C ILE A 66 19.59 4.26 -0.95
N TRP A 67 20.33 3.77 0.03
CA TRP A 67 21.67 3.24 -0.20
C TRP A 67 21.67 2.19 -1.33
N SER A 68 20.72 1.26 -1.30
CA SER A 68 20.62 0.22 -2.32
C SER A 68 20.32 0.77 -3.72
N LEU A 69 19.46 1.80 -3.82
CA LEU A 69 19.15 2.48 -5.07
C LEU A 69 20.35 3.27 -5.60
N VAL A 70 21.02 4.01 -4.73
CA VAL A 70 22.21 4.79 -5.09
C VAL A 70 23.36 3.88 -5.51
N ASP A 71 23.56 2.77 -4.83
CA ASP A 71 24.57 1.79 -5.19
C ASP A 71 24.28 1.12 -6.57
N PHE A 72 23.02 1.03 -6.98
CA PHE A 72 22.68 0.64 -8.35
C PHE A 72 23.06 1.75 -9.35
N ILE A 73 22.78 3.02 -9.05
CA ILE A 73 23.05 4.15 -9.96
C ILE A 73 24.53 4.48 -10.03
N MET A 74 25.19 4.57 -8.88
CA MET A 74 26.61 4.91 -8.72
C MET A 74 27.23 4.02 -7.65
N PRO A 75 27.72 2.83 -8.01
CA PRO A 75 28.32 1.90 -7.07
C PRO A 75 29.47 2.56 -6.27
N GLY A 76 29.41 2.43 -4.94
CA GLY A 76 30.44 2.96 -4.04
C GLY A 76 30.33 4.44 -3.68
N LEU A 77 29.36 5.21 -4.22
CA LEU A 77 29.20 6.63 -3.92
C LEU A 77 28.95 6.91 -2.43
N LEU A 78 28.12 6.11 -1.78
CA LEU A 78 27.77 6.26 -0.36
C LEU A 78 28.66 5.42 0.58
N GLY A 79 29.74 4.83 0.08
CA GLY A 79 30.63 3.97 0.88
C GLY A 79 29.99 2.63 1.27
N ILE A 80 30.57 1.99 2.29
CA ILE A 80 30.02 0.75 2.87
C ILE A 80 28.85 1.12 3.79
N SER A 81 27.84 0.27 3.87
CA SER A 81 26.60 0.51 4.62
C SER A 81 26.77 0.90 6.11
N ASP A 82 27.93 0.63 6.68
CA ASP A 82 28.24 0.92 8.08
C ASP A 82 28.66 2.38 8.32
N ASP A 83 29.02 3.13 7.25
CA ASP A 83 29.38 4.54 7.29
C ASP A 83 28.17 5.46 7.01
N LEU A 84 26.99 5.07 7.47
CA LEU A 84 25.74 5.77 7.20
C LEU A 84 25.78 7.23 7.66
N TYR A 85 25.92 8.11 6.68
CA TYR A 85 25.73 9.54 6.83
C TYR A 85 24.30 9.84 7.33
N GLY A 86 24.16 10.84 8.20
CA GLY A 86 22.83 11.35 8.55
C GLY A 86 22.02 11.76 7.30
N ALA A 87 20.70 11.72 7.40
CA ALA A 87 19.80 12.01 6.27
C ALA A 87 20.14 13.29 5.51
N ASP A 88 20.54 14.34 6.23
CA ASP A 88 20.91 15.65 5.66
C ASP A 88 22.13 15.57 4.72
N LYS A 89 23.12 14.77 5.04
CA LYS A 89 24.30 14.59 4.20
C LYS A 89 24.00 13.82 2.92
N ILE A 90 23.11 12.83 3.00
CA ILE A 90 22.69 12.04 1.85
C ILE A 90 21.93 12.91 0.86
N GLU A 91 21.06 13.79 1.34
CA GLU A 91 20.31 14.72 0.50
C GLU A 91 21.26 15.63 -0.30
N HIS A 92 22.27 16.19 0.33
CA HIS A 92 23.30 17.00 -0.35
C HIS A 92 24.05 16.22 -1.45
N ILE A 93 24.39 14.96 -1.19
CA ILE A 93 25.09 14.11 -2.16
C ILE A 93 24.19 13.77 -3.36
N LEU A 94 22.91 13.51 -3.10
CA LEU A 94 21.96 13.08 -4.13
C LEU A 94 21.35 14.22 -4.93
N SER A 95 21.25 15.42 -4.37
CA SER A 95 20.62 16.58 -4.99
C SER A 95 21.07 16.83 -6.46
N PRO A 96 22.35 16.69 -6.84
CA PRO A 96 22.78 16.91 -8.23
C PRO A 96 22.35 15.82 -9.22
N MET A 97 21.96 14.63 -8.73
CA MET A 97 21.63 13.46 -9.55
C MET A 97 20.16 13.06 -9.47
N MET A 98 19.38 13.68 -8.60
CA MET A 98 18.01 13.34 -8.34
C MET A 98 17.06 14.45 -8.78
N ILE A 99 16.04 14.09 -9.55
CA ILE A 99 14.95 14.99 -9.86
C ILE A 99 13.71 14.48 -9.11
N ARG A 100 13.21 15.30 -8.18
CA ARG A 100 11.96 15.05 -7.48
C ARG A 100 10.95 16.11 -7.85
N ARG A 101 9.77 15.66 -8.28
CA ARG A 101 8.63 16.53 -8.58
C ARG A 101 7.46 16.12 -7.70
N MET A 102 6.93 17.04 -6.93
CA MET A 102 5.69 16.82 -6.19
C MET A 102 4.51 17.09 -7.11
N VAL A 103 3.44 16.30 -6.96
CA VAL A 103 2.21 16.48 -7.77
C VAL A 103 1.68 17.91 -7.63
N LEU A 104 1.73 18.48 -6.44
CA LEU A 104 1.29 19.85 -6.16
C LEU A 104 2.08 20.92 -6.93
N ASP A 105 3.36 20.64 -7.25
CA ASP A 105 4.23 21.61 -7.94
C ASP A 105 4.06 21.60 -9.47
N VAL A 106 3.61 20.47 -10.03
CA VAL A 106 3.63 20.27 -11.50
C VAL A 106 2.25 20.06 -12.11
N ALA A 107 1.26 19.71 -11.33
CA ALA A 107 -0.10 19.42 -11.78
C ALA A 107 -1.09 20.49 -11.28
N SER A 108 -0.90 21.72 -11.78
CA SER A 108 -1.78 22.86 -11.49
C SER A 108 -3.25 22.64 -11.89
N ASP A 109 -3.49 21.69 -12.80
CA ASP A 109 -4.83 21.37 -13.31
C ASP A 109 -5.60 20.39 -12.38
N LEU A 110 -4.91 19.78 -11.40
CA LEU A 110 -5.57 18.92 -10.44
C LEU A 110 -6.15 19.74 -9.29
N PRO A 111 -7.42 19.51 -8.94
CA PRO A 111 -8.00 20.13 -7.76
C PRO A 111 -7.28 19.69 -6.49
N GLU A 112 -7.29 20.53 -5.46
CA GLU A 112 -6.73 20.19 -4.17
C GLU A 112 -7.43 18.96 -3.57
N LYS A 113 -6.64 18.08 -2.96
CA LYS A 113 -7.17 16.94 -2.22
C LYS A 113 -7.85 17.43 -0.94
N VAL A 114 -9.17 17.29 -0.87
CA VAL A 114 -9.95 17.57 0.34
C VAL A 114 -10.05 16.30 1.18
N VAL A 115 -9.60 16.34 2.44
CA VAL A 115 -9.74 15.24 3.40
C VAL A 115 -10.82 15.61 4.39
N ILE A 116 -11.91 14.84 4.43
CA ILE A 116 -13.04 15.06 5.33
C ILE A 116 -13.09 13.91 6.33
N PRO A 117 -12.54 14.07 7.55
CA PRO A 117 -12.64 13.06 8.59
C PRO A 117 -14.11 12.86 8.98
N GLN A 118 -14.52 11.61 9.13
CA GLN A 118 -15.85 11.24 9.62
C GLN A 118 -15.72 10.64 11.03
N PRO A 119 -15.79 11.43 12.11
CA PRO A 119 -15.81 10.88 13.46
C PRO A 119 -17.12 10.12 13.67
N ILE A 120 -17.01 8.91 14.21
CA ILE A 120 -18.16 8.03 14.43
C ILE A 120 -18.05 7.49 15.84
N GLU A 121 -19.11 7.62 16.60
CA GLU A 121 -19.25 7.04 17.93
C GLU A 121 -19.93 5.66 17.80
N MET A 122 -19.43 4.67 18.52
CA MET A 122 -20.06 3.35 18.57
C MET A 122 -21.41 3.46 19.30
N SER A 123 -22.37 2.63 18.89
CA SER A 123 -23.58 2.45 19.69
C SER A 123 -23.26 1.78 21.04
N ASP A 124 -24.20 1.84 21.96
CA ASP A 124 -24.07 1.16 23.26
C ASP A 124 -23.86 -0.36 23.06
N GLU A 125 -24.52 -0.96 22.08
CA GLU A 125 -24.38 -2.36 21.75
C GLU A 125 -23.01 -2.69 21.15
N GLU A 126 -22.53 -1.88 20.20
CA GLU A 126 -21.19 -2.03 19.64
C GLU A 126 -20.11 -1.82 20.70
N SER A 127 -20.29 -0.83 21.58
CA SER A 127 -19.37 -0.56 22.69
C SER A 127 -19.30 -1.72 23.68
N CYS A 128 -20.43 -2.32 24.01
CA CYS A 128 -20.50 -3.51 24.88
C CYS A 128 -19.71 -4.67 24.26
N ARG A 129 -19.97 -4.99 23.00
CA ARG A 129 -19.26 -6.07 22.27
C ARG A 129 -17.77 -5.79 22.12
N TYR A 130 -17.39 -4.55 21.86
CA TYR A 130 -16.00 -4.14 21.81
C TYR A 130 -15.27 -4.41 23.12
N GLU A 131 -15.91 -4.05 24.24
CA GLU A 131 -15.35 -4.30 25.59
C GLU A 131 -15.28 -5.80 25.94
N GLU A 132 -16.22 -6.61 25.47
CA GLU A 132 -16.15 -8.07 25.60
C GLU A 132 -14.93 -8.63 24.88
N TYR A 133 -14.75 -8.28 23.58
CA TYR A 133 -13.57 -8.69 22.82
C TYR A 133 -12.27 -8.18 23.44
N ARG A 134 -12.26 -6.98 23.98
CA ARG A 134 -11.10 -6.40 24.67
C ARG A 134 -10.74 -7.20 25.93
N LYS A 135 -11.73 -7.57 26.73
CA LYS A 135 -11.55 -8.38 27.95
C LYS A 135 -11.07 -9.79 27.64
N GLU A 136 -11.69 -10.46 26.68
CA GLU A 136 -11.25 -11.79 26.22
C GLU A 136 -9.79 -11.78 25.77
N ALA A 137 -9.41 -10.73 25.06
CA ALA A 137 -8.10 -10.55 24.49
C ALA A 137 -7.02 -10.20 25.50
N SER A 138 -7.38 -9.49 26.58
CA SER A 138 -6.43 -9.10 27.64
C SER A 138 -6.07 -10.28 28.55
N GLY A 139 -6.96 -11.27 28.70
CA GLY A 139 -6.72 -12.42 29.60
C GLY A 139 -6.28 -11.97 30.98
N GLN A 140 -5.16 -12.56 31.48
CA GLN A 140 -4.53 -12.18 32.75
C GLN A 140 -3.41 -11.12 32.60
N SER A 141 -3.15 -10.61 31.39
CA SER A 141 -2.08 -9.64 31.10
C SER A 141 -2.66 -8.27 30.78
N GLU A 142 -2.07 -7.21 31.31
CA GLU A 142 -2.44 -5.82 30.99
C GLU A 142 -2.10 -5.43 29.55
N THR A 143 -1.27 -6.22 28.85
CA THR A 143 -0.85 -5.94 27.48
C THR A 143 -1.60 -6.81 26.48
N LEU A 144 -2.28 -6.17 25.54
CA LEU A 144 -2.96 -6.82 24.42
C LEU A 144 -1.94 -7.45 23.46
N GLY A 145 -2.07 -8.74 23.19
CA GLY A 145 -1.29 -9.41 22.15
C GLY A 145 -1.66 -8.91 20.74
N LEU A 146 -0.75 -9.09 19.80
CA LEU A 146 -0.94 -8.64 18.40
C LEU A 146 -2.22 -9.19 17.77
N GLY A 147 -2.56 -10.46 18.04
CA GLY A 147 -3.80 -11.08 17.54
C GLY A 147 -5.07 -10.43 18.08
N ALA A 148 -5.02 -9.98 19.34
CA ALA A 148 -6.12 -9.26 19.98
C ALA A 148 -6.35 -7.89 19.35
N LEU A 149 -5.28 -7.13 19.12
CA LEU A 149 -5.35 -5.87 18.41
C LEU A 149 -5.90 -6.05 16.99
N GLN A 150 -5.51 -7.11 16.32
CA GLN A 150 -6.04 -7.45 14.99
C GLN A 150 -7.56 -7.69 15.05
N LYS A 151 -8.04 -8.49 16.02
CA LYS A 151 -9.47 -8.77 16.20
C LYS A 151 -10.26 -7.50 16.47
N LEU A 152 -9.77 -6.63 17.35
CA LEU A 152 -10.41 -5.34 17.65
C LEU A 152 -10.47 -4.42 16.41
N ARG A 153 -9.39 -4.37 15.62
CA ARG A 153 -9.39 -3.61 14.37
C ARG A 153 -10.38 -4.15 13.34
N MET A 154 -10.53 -5.47 13.25
CA MET A 154 -11.54 -6.11 12.41
C MET A 154 -12.94 -5.71 12.87
N PHE A 155 -13.20 -5.82 14.18
CA PHE A 155 -14.48 -5.40 14.76
C PHE A 155 -14.82 -3.94 14.47
N CYS A 156 -13.85 -3.02 14.68
CA CYS A 156 -14.02 -1.60 14.34
C CYS A 156 -14.18 -1.33 12.83
N THR A 157 -13.84 -2.30 11.98
CA THR A 157 -14.12 -2.19 10.54
C THR A 157 -15.55 -2.60 10.26
N HIS A 158 -15.97 -3.76 10.73
CA HIS A 158 -17.33 -4.25 10.70
C HIS A 158 -17.49 -5.46 11.66
N PRO A 159 -18.49 -5.49 12.56
CA PRO A 159 -18.66 -6.57 13.53
C PRO A 159 -18.73 -7.97 12.89
N GLN A 160 -19.38 -8.12 11.74
CA GLN A 160 -19.49 -9.40 11.02
C GLN A 160 -18.13 -9.98 10.57
N LEU A 161 -17.05 -9.22 10.59
CA LEU A 161 -15.71 -9.75 10.31
C LEU A 161 -15.16 -10.61 11.45
N CYS A 162 -15.68 -10.41 12.66
CA CYS A 162 -15.30 -11.17 13.85
C CYS A 162 -16.28 -12.31 14.17
N ASP A 163 -17.52 -12.16 13.78
CA ASP A 163 -18.61 -13.08 14.08
C ASP A 163 -19.35 -13.43 12.78
N GLU A 164 -19.01 -14.58 12.19
CA GLU A 164 -19.59 -15.06 10.93
C GLU A 164 -21.04 -15.55 11.11
N GLU A 165 -21.47 -15.86 12.34
CA GLU A 165 -22.83 -16.28 12.66
C GLU A 165 -23.79 -15.08 12.75
N LEU A 166 -23.27 -13.87 12.73
CA LEU A 166 -24.09 -12.65 12.75
C LEU A 166 -24.80 -12.47 11.40
N ILE A 167 -25.84 -13.28 11.17
CA ILE A 167 -26.71 -13.20 9.99
C ILE A 167 -27.72 -12.07 10.21
N SER A 168 -27.27 -10.85 10.05
CA SER A 168 -28.11 -9.66 10.11
C SER A 168 -27.73 -8.70 8.99
N ASP A 169 -28.60 -7.76 8.70
CA ASP A 169 -28.31 -6.71 7.73
C ASP A 169 -27.02 -5.98 8.15
N PRO A 170 -25.98 -5.93 7.29
CA PRO A 170 -24.73 -5.24 7.59
C PRO A 170 -24.92 -3.80 8.04
N TYR A 171 -25.96 -3.13 7.51
CA TYR A 171 -26.32 -1.77 7.86
C TYR A 171 -26.75 -1.64 9.33
N VAL A 172 -27.48 -2.60 9.86
CA VAL A 172 -27.98 -2.57 11.25
C VAL A 172 -26.85 -2.87 12.24
N CYS A 173 -25.86 -3.67 11.84
CA CYS A 173 -24.81 -4.15 12.73
C CYS A 173 -23.71 -3.13 13.01
N SER A 174 -23.58 -2.07 12.20
CA SER A 174 -22.42 -1.17 12.29
C SER A 174 -22.79 0.27 11.93
N ILE A 175 -22.65 1.16 12.89
CA ILE A 175 -22.81 2.60 12.67
C ILE A 175 -21.82 3.14 11.65
N LYS A 176 -20.61 2.60 11.64
CA LYS A 176 -19.62 2.94 10.62
C LYS A 176 -20.07 2.58 9.23
N TYR A 177 -20.68 1.41 9.07
CA TYR A 177 -21.24 0.96 7.80
C TYR A 177 -22.45 1.81 7.38
N GLN A 178 -23.31 2.18 8.34
CA GLN A 178 -24.41 3.10 8.10
C GLN A 178 -23.90 4.43 7.55
N ARG A 179 -22.91 5.03 8.21
CA ARG A 179 -22.33 6.30 7.76
C ARG A 179 -21.69 6.19 6.37
N MET A 180 -21.02 5.09 6.08
CA MET A 180 -20.50 4.82 4.74
C MET A 180 -21.63 4.76 3.70
N CYS A 181 -22.73 4.09 4.00
CA CYS A 181 -23.88 4.00 3.11
C CYS A 181 -24.56 5.36 2.88
N GLU A 182 -24.66 6.21 3.91
CA GLU A 182 -25.16 7.58 3.76
C GLU A 182 -24.31 8.38 2.77
N ILE A 183 -22.99 8.36 2.96
CA ILE A 183 -22.04 9.04 2.06
C ILE A 183 -22.12 8.49 0.63
N LEU A 184 -22.24 7.16 0.48
CA LEU A 184 -22.43 6.54 -0.82
C LEU A 184 -23.71 7.00 -1.49
N GLY A 185 -24.80 7.08 -0.75
CA GLY A 185 -26.08 7.61 -1.25
C GLY A 185 -25.95 9.03 -1.79
N GLU A 186 -25.31 9.92 -1.04
CA GLU A 186 -25.05 11.30 -1.48
C GLU A 186 -24.20 11.37 -2.76
N ILE A 187 -23.18 10.52 -2.90
CA ILE A 187 -22.30 10.47 -4.06
C ILE A 187 -23.07 9.95 -5.30
N ILE A 188 -23.88 8.90 -5.11
CA ILE A 188 -24.70 8.30 -6.15
C ILE A 188 -25.75 9.27 -6.67
N GLU A 189 -26.44 10.01 -5.78
CA GLU A 189 -27.41 11.04 -6.14
C GLU A 189 -26.78 12.16 -6.99
N ARG A 190 -25.51 12.48 -6.74
CA ARG A 190 -24.73 13.44 -7.56
C ARG A 190 -24.20 12.86 -8.86
N ASN A 191 -24.43 11.57 -9.13
CA ASN A 191 -23.88 10.83 -10.27
C ASN A 191 -22.35 10.90 -10.35
N GLU A 192 -21.69 10.87 -9.19
CA GLU A 192 -20.23 10.89 -9.05
C GLU A 192 -19.68 9.46 -8.94
N LYS A 193 -18.38 9.30 -9.23
CA LYS A 193 -17.69 8.01 -9.09
C LYS A 193 -17.06 7.89 -7.72
N VAL A 194 -17.05 6.68 -7.17
CA VAL A 194 -16.48 6.40 -5.85
C VAL A 194 -15.51 5.22 -5.91
N ILE A 195 -14.42 5.32 -5.16
CA ILE A 195 -13.52 4.21 -4.88
C ILE A 195 -13.54 4.00 -3.38
N LEU A 196 -13.85 2.78 -2.95
CA LEU A 196 -13.90 2.39 -1.56
C LEU A 196 -12.72 1.45 -1.26
N PHE A 197 -11.87 1.86 -0.31
CA PHE A 197 -10.75 1.05 0.14
C PHE A 197 -11.06 0.32 1.44
N THR A 198 -10.70 -0.95 1.50
CA THR A 198 -10.76 -1.76 2.72
C THR A 198 -9.49 -2.56 2.93
N SER A 199 -9.10 -2.76 4.20
CA SER A 199 -7.93 -3.55 4.57
C SER A 199 -8.22 -5.05 4.71
N TYR A 200 -9.49 -5.47 4.64
CA TYR A 200 -9.91 -6.84 4.93
C TYR A 200 -10.63 -7.45 3.73
N GLN A 201 -10.15 -8.59 3.26
CA GLN A 201 -10.75 -9.29 2.12
C GLN A 201 -12.21 -9.70 2.38
N LYS A 202 -12.53 -10.18 3.58
CA LYS A 202 -13.92 -10.52 3.95
C LYS A 202 -14.90 -9.34 3.84
N MET A 203 -14.40 -8.11 3.93
CA MET A 203 -15.25 -6.93 3.73
C MET A 203 -15.75 -6.82 2.29
N PHE A 204 -15.00 -7.32 1.30
CA PHE A 204 -15.45 -7.35 -0.08
C PHE A 204 -16.73 -8.17 -0.23
N ASP A 205 -16.87 -9.29 0.48
CA ASP A 205 -18.03 -10.18 0.38
C ASP A 205 -19.30 -9.49 0.92
N ILE A 206 -19.13 -8.67 1.97
CA ILE A 206 -20.21 -7.85 2.53
C ILE A 206 -20.64 -6.77 1.54
N LEU A 207 -19.66 -6.01 1.03
CA LEU A 207 -19.89 -4.89 0.11
C LEU A 207 -20.48 -5.34 -1.22
N GLU A 208 -19.97 -6.43 -1.80
CA GLU A 208 -20.38 -6.98 -3.08
C GLU A 208 -21.83 -7.51 -3.04
N ARG A 209 -22.27 -7.98 -1.87
CA ARG A 209 -23.64 -8.43 -1.65
C ARG A 209 -24.60 -7.28 -1.33
N ASP A 210 -24.24 -6.40 -0.40
CA ASP A 210 -25.17 -5.41 0.15
C ASP A 210 -25.33 -4.17 -0.73
N ILE A 211 -24.23 -3.63 -1.28
CA ILE A 211 -24.30 -2.37 -2.04
C ILE A 211 -25.18 -2.47 -3.29
N PRO A 212 -25.06 -3.52 -4.14
CA PRO A 212 -25.94 -3.63 -5.29
C PRO A 212 -27.42 -3.77 -4.90
N MET A 213 -27.72 -4.47 -3.81
CA MET A 213 -29.10 -4.64 -3.33
C MET A 213 -29.69 -3.33 -2.77
N ARG A 214 -28.85 -2.51 -2.15
CA ARG A 214 -29.27 -1.28 -1.46
C ARG A 214 -29.39 -0.08 -2.40
N PHE A 215 -28.51 0.02 -3.38
CA PHE A 215 -28.41 1.20 -4.24
C PHE A 215 -28.68 0.92 -5.73
N ASP A 216 -28.91 -0.32 -6.09
CA ASP A 216 -29.12 -0.73 -7.51
C ASP A 216 -27.97 -0.30 -8.44
N ILE A 217 -26.73 -0.43 -7.97
CA ILE A 217 -25.52 -0.11 -8.73
C ILE A 217 -24.58 -1.29 -8.79
N PRO A 218 -23.82 -1.46 -9.89
CA PRO A 218 -22.79 -2.49 -9.97
C PRO A 218 -21.58 -2.15 -9.08
N VAL A 219 -21.02 -3.16 -8.42
CA VAL A 219 -19.78 -3.06 -7.65
C VAL A 219 -18.68 -3.83 -8.37
N MET A 220 -17.56 -3.16 -8.63
CA MET A 220 -16.34 -3.79 -9.17
C MET A 220 -15.33 -3.99 -8.06
N LYS A 221 -14.80 -5.21 -7.95
CA LYS A 221 -13.83 -5.59 -6.92
C LYS A 221 -12.45 -5.78 -7.54
N ILE A 222 -11.46 -5.10 -6.96
CA ILE A 222 -10.04 -5.30 -7.30
C ILE A 222 -9.29 -5.73 -6.04
N ASN A 223 -8.70 -6.91 -6.06
CA ASN A 223 -7.87 -7.43 -4.98
C ASN A 223 -6.65 -8.19 -5.52
N GLY A 224 -5.85 -8.79 -4.63
CA GLY A 224 -4.66 -9.56 -5.01
C GLY A 224 -4.93 -10.75 -5.93
N ASN A 225 -6.15 -11.29 -5.92
CA ASN A 225 -6.56 -12.44 -6.73
C ASN A 225 -7.17 -12.03 -8.09
N THR A 226 -7.45 -10.74 -8.30
CA THR A 226 -7.99 -10.23 -9.57
C THR A 226 -6.94 -10.39 -10.65
N PRO A 227 -7.23 -11.09 -11.76
CA PRO A 227 -6.31 -11.23 -12.89
C PRO A 227 -5.87 -9.86 -13.43
N VAL A 228 -4.63 -9.80 -13.94
CA VAL A 228 -4.09 -8.52 -14.46
C VAL A 228 -4.89 -7.99 -15.64
N GLU A 229 -5.51 -8.90 -16.39
CA GLU A 229 -6.36 -8.58 -17.56
C GLU A 229 -7.69 -7.92 -17.17
N ASP A 230 -8.13 -8.12 -15.91
CA ASP A 230 -9.41 -7.61 -15.38
C ASP A 230 -9.23 -6.39 -14.46
N ARG A 231 -8.04 -5.84 -14.36
CA ARG A 231 -7.69 -4.67 -13.52
C ARG A 231 -7.78 -3.35 -14.23
#